data_8ff5943c80a993d0736552a7d07bb6d8
#
_entry.id   8ff5943c80a993d0736552a7d07bb6d8
#
_cell.length_a   1.000
_cell.length_b   1.000
_cell.length_c   1.000
_cell.angle_alpha   90.00
_cell.angle_beta   90.00
_cell.angle_gamma   90.00
#
_symmetry.space_group_name_H-M   'P 1'
#
loop_
_entity.id
_entity.type
_entity.pdbx_description
1 polymer ?
#
loop_
_entity_poly.entity_id
_entity_poly.type
_entity_poly.pdbx_seq_one_letter_code
_entity_poly.pdbx_strand_id
1 'polypeptide(L)'
;MKLGILDTVPRNYWSTDLGITDSEKFIDLLTPVMPEATFDQLFVAENEWPESLYSYDAYLITGSPCSVNEGHLWIKKLQQFVRDCMVSQKKLVGICFGHQLIASALGGTVERRRDGWLLGAESFDIVDVQSWMKPTQMKCEIFHINQDHVSILPENAQLIGHSELCENSAFVIGDSVLALQGHPEQPRRAMENFIKELLLLGENPQEMEYGRSRLRDEVPDANLWARWICEFLQN
;
A
#
# COMPACT_ATOMS: atom_id res chain seq x y z
N MET A 1 -9.86 18.77 -1.37
CA MET A 1 -8.68 18.10 -0.76
C MET A 1 -7.62 17.95 -1.81
N LYS A 2 -6.37 18.27 -1.48
CA LYS A 2 -5.20 18.05 -2.33
C LYS A 2 -4.37 16.90 -1.76
N LEU A 3 -4.27 15.78 -2.49
CA LEU A 3 -3.54 14.57 -2.08
C LEU A 3 -2.20 14.47 -2.84
N GLY A 4 -1.10 14.35 -2.11
CA GLY A 4 0.21 14.01 -2.66
C GLY A 4 0.40 12.51 -2.69
N ILE A 5 0.54 11.90 -3.87
CA ILE A 5 0.85 10.48 -4.01
C ILE A 5 2.35 10.33 -4.17
N LEU A 6 2.99 9.78 -3.13
CA LEU A 6 4.41 9.49 -3.09
C LEU A 6 4.67 8.15 -3.79
N ASP A 7 4.92 8.24 -5.11
CA ASP A 7 5.19 7.06 -5.93
C ASP A 7 6.60 6.55 -5.66
N THR A 8 6.70 5.32 -5.22
CA THR A 8 7.96 4.67 -4.82
C THR A 8 8.57 3.82 -5.94
N VAL A 9 7.95 3.85 -7.14
CA VAL A 9 8.42 3.18 -8.34
C VAL A 9 8.90 4.22 -9.35
N PRO A 10 10.12 4.12 -9.90
CA PRO A 10 10.57 5.01 -10.96
C PRO A 10 9.66 4.89 -12.20
N ARG A 11 9.42 6.00 -12.92
CA ARG A 11 8.53 6.07 -14.10
C ARG A 11 8.81 5.00 -15.16
N ASN A 12 10.08 4.69 -15.35
CA ASN A 12 10.54 3.75 -16.39
C ASN A 12 10.82 2.34 -15.85
N TYR A 13 10.46 2.06 -14.60
CA TYR A 13 10.73 0.76 -13.99
C TYR A 13 9.91 -0.36 -14.62
N TRP A 14 8.63 -0.09 -14.84
CA TRP A 14 7.73 -1.06 -15.43
C TRP A 14 7.82 -1.01 -16.96
N SER A 15 8.53 -1.96 -17.54
CA SER A 15 8.51 -2.22 -18.98
C SER A 15 7.19 -2.86 -19.45
N THR A 16 6.22 -2.95 -18.56
CA THR A 16 5.00 -3.71 -18.74
C THR A 16 3.93 -2.96 -19.51
N ASP A 17 3.15 -3.70 -20.26
CA ASP A 17 2.11 -3.32 -21.23
C ASP A 17 1.00 -2.37 -20.73
N LEU A 18 0.99 -1.94 -19.46
CA LEU A 18 -0.08 -1.07 -18.97
C LEU A 18 0.16 0.41 -19.26
N GLY A 19 1.44 0.83 -19.30
CA GLY A 19 1.80 2.22 -19.57
C GLY A 19 1.32 3.23 -18.52
N ILE A 20 0.85 2.75 -17.34
CA ILE A 20 0.34 3.57 -16.24
C ILE A 20 1.19 3.36 -14.97
N THR A 21 1.40 4.43 -14.21
CA THR A 21 2.16 4.41 -12.95
C THR A 21 1.32 3.88 -11.79
N ASP A 22 1.95 3.56 -10.66
CA ASP A 22 1.19 3.16 -9.47
C ASP A 22 0.36 4.32 -8.92
N SER A 23 0.86 5.56 -9.01
CA SER A 23 0.06 6.74 -8.69
C SER A 23 -1.19 6.88 -9.55
N GLU A 24 -1.11 6.62 -10.87
CA GLU A 24 -2.28 6.68 -11.77
C GLU A 24 -3.35 5.66 -11.40
N LYS A 25 -2.95 4.46 -10.97
CA LYS A 25 -3.89 3.43 -10.48
C LYS A 25 -4.65 3.90 -9.24
N PHE A 26 -3.97 4.60 -8.31
CA PHE A 26 -4.65 5.20 -7.15
C PHE A 26 -5.56 6.36 -7.54
N ILE A 27 -5.17 7.19 -8.51
CA ILE A 27 -6.03 8.26 -9.05
C ILE A 27 -7.31 7.65 -9.64
N ASP A 28 -7.18 6.59 -10.45
CA ASP A 28 -8.32 5.89 -11.04
C ASP A 28 -9.22 5.26 -9.96
N LEU A 29 -8.64 4.68 -8.92
CA LEU A 29 -9.38 4.09 -7.79
C LEU A 29 -10.13 5.14 -6.96
N LEU A 30 -9.50 6.28 -6.68
CA LEU A 30 -10.03 7.27 -5.73
C LEU A 30 -10.92 8.34 -6.38
N THR A 31 -10.72 8.67 -7.65
CA THR A 31 -11.51 9.70 -8.35
C THR A 31 -13.03 9.47 -8.26
N PRO A 32 -13.56 8.25 -8.40
CA PRO A 32 -15.02 8.01 -8.30
C PRO A 32 -15.61 8.33 -6.91
N VAL A 33 -14.82 8.22 -5.85
CA VAL A 33 -15.25 8.47 -4.46
C VAL A 33 -14.80 9.84 -3.93
N MET A 34 -13.85 10.49 -4.62
CA MET A 34 -13.29 11.80 -4.26
C MET A 34 -13.29 12.76 -5.48
N PRO A 35 -14.43 13.02 -6.15
CA PRO A 35 -14.46 13.74 -7.44
C PRO A 35 -13.95 15.18 -7.35
N GLU A 36 -13.99 15.81 -6.17
CA GLU A 36 -13.52 17.18 -5.92
C GLU A 36 -12.04 17.22 -5.43
N ALA A 37 -11.37 16.06 -5.30
CA ALA A 37 -9.98 16.04 -4.91
C ALA A 37 -9.06 16.30 -6.10
N THR A 38 -7.89 16.87 -5.82
CA THR A 38 -6.78 16.97 -6.77
C THR A 38 -5.66 16.06 -6.31
N PHE A 39 -5.02 15.41 -7.26
CA PHE A 39 -3.96 14.43 -7.04
C PHE A 39 -2.69 14.86 -7.73
N ASP A 40 -1.59 14.97 -6.99
CA ASP A 40 -0.27 15.21 -7.58
C ASP A 40 0.61 13.97 -7.37
N GLN A 41 1.30 13.55 -8.44
CA GLN A 41 2.24 12.44 -8.43
C GLN A 41 3.65 12.95 -8.11
N LEU A 42 4.29 12.33 -7.13
CA LEU A 42 5.63 12.69 -6.66
C LEU A 42 6.50 11.44 -6.66
N PHE A 43 7.38 11.30 -7.65
CA PHE A 43 8.25 10.12 -7.80
C PHE A 43 9.43 10.19 -6.85
N VAL A 44 9.22 9.79 -5.61
CA VAL A 44 10.22 9.92 -4.52
C VAL A 44 11.47 9.07 -4.75
N ALA A 45 11.34 7.95 -5.48
CA ALA A 45 12.48 7.15 -5.91
C ALA A 45 13.35 7.86 -6.96
N GLU A 46 12.81 8.84 -7.70
CA GLU A 46 13.51 9.74 -8.63
C GLU A 46 13.88 11.09 -7.96
N ASN A 47 13.75 11.16 -6.65
CA ASN A 47 14.03 12.36 -5.85
C ASN A 47 13.07 13.54 -6.07
N GLU A 48 11.85 13.29 -6.51
CA GLU A 48 10.78 14.28 -6.55
C GLU A 48 10.05 14.31 -5.20
N TRP A 49 10.12 15.43 -4.51
CA TRP A 49 9.56 15.58 -3.16
C TRP A 49 8.64 16.80 -3.10
N PRO A 50 7.66 16.80 -2.17
CA PRO A 50 6.90 18.01 -1.93
C PRO A 50 7.83 19.14 -1.45
N GLU A 51 7.57 20.37 -1.87
CA GLU A 51 8.35 21.56 -1.44
C GLU A 51 8.25 21.77 0.08
N SER A 52 7.11 21.40 0.66
CA SER A 52 6.82 21.46 2.08
C SER A 52 5.86 20.34 2.46
N LEU A 53 5.93 19.90 3.72
CA LEU A 53 4.95 18.98 4.31
C LEU A 53 3.51 19.51 4.23
N TYR A 54 3.36 20.83 4.13
CA TYR A 54 2.06 21.51 4.06
C TYR A 54 1.57 21.77 2.63
N SER A 55 2.31 21.32 1.60
CA SER A 55 1.91 21.47 0.18
C SER A 55 0.66 20.66 -0.17
N TYR A 56 0.31 19.67 0.65
CA TYR A 56 -0.84 18.77 0.48
C TYR A 56 -1.62 18.63 1.80
N ASP A 57 -2.91 18.34 1.68
CA ASP A 57 -3.77 18.09 2.84
C ASP A 57 -3.43 16.73 3.47
N ALA A 58 -3.10 15.74 2.64
CA ALA A 58 -2.74 14.39 3.03
C ALA A 58 -1.76 13.77 2.02
N TYR A 59 -1.19 12.61 2.39
CA TYR A 59 -0.27 11.86 1.54
C TYR A 59 -0.66 10.38 1.45
N LEU A 60 -0.34 9.77 0.29
CA LEU A 60 -0.44 8.34 0.07
C LEU A 60 0.93 7.83 -0.42
N ILE A 61 1.46 6.76 0.21
CA ILE A 61 2.68 6.08 -0.20
C ILE A 61 2.30 4.78 -0.90
N THR A 62 2.77 4.59 -2.13
CA THR A 62 2.47 3.43 -2.97
C THR A 62 3.24 2.18 -2.58
N GLY A 63 2.97 1.06 -3.26
CA GLY A 63 3.83 -0.13 -3.28
C GLY A 63 5.18 0.13 -3.95
N SER A 64 6.14 -0.78 -3.75
CA SER A 64 7.47 -0.75 -4.37
C SER A 64 8.00 -2.16 -4.59
N PRO A 65 8.83 -2.39 -5.63
CA PRO A 65 9.59 -3.63 -5.76
C PRO A 65 10.77 -3.72 -4.76
N CYS A 66 11.16 -2.60 -4.15
CA CYS A 66 12.23 -2.55 -3.14
C CYS A 66 11.74 -3.06 -1.78
N SER A 67 12.67 -3.57 -0.97
CA SER A 67 12.44 -3.79 0.46
C SER A 67 12.71 -2.49 1.24
N VAL A 68 11.93 -2.23 2.28
CA VAL A 68 12.18 -1.13 3.22
C VAL A 68 13.51 -1.28 3.96
N ASN A 69 14.06 -2.50 3.97
CA ASN A 69 15.35 -2.84 4.57
C ASN A 69 16.54 -2.59 3.64
N GLU A 70 16.30 -2.20 2.39
CA GLU A 70 17.36 -1.77 1.49
C GLU A 70 17.92 -0.41 1.88
N GLY A 71 19.23 -0.25 1.72
CA GLY A 71 19.96 0.94 2.20
C GLY A 71 19.81 2.19 1.34
N HIS A 72 18.83 2.27 0.44
CA HIS A 72 18.63 3.39 -0.47
C HIS A 72 18.39 4.70 0.27
N LEU A 73 19.01 5.79 -0.20
CA LEU A 73 18.87 7.10 0.45
C LEU A 73 17.44 7.64 0.40
N TRP A 74 16.71 7.38 -0.69
CA TRP A 74 15.33 7.82 -0.80
C TRP A 74 14.40 7.11 0.20
N ILE A 75 14.66 5.83 0.55
CA ILE A 75 13.92 5.09 1.57
C ILE A 75 14.13 5.73 2.94
N LYS A 76 15.39 6.04 3.31
CA LYS A 76 15.71 6.72 4.57
C LYS A 76 15.07 8.10 4.66
N LYS A 77 15.06 8.85 3.55
CA LYS A 77 14.40 10.14 3.47
C LYS A 77 12.88 10.01 3.63
N LEU A 78 12.26 8.98 3.02
CA LEU A 78 10.85 8.72 3.14
C LEU A 78 10.45 8.25 4.55
N GLN A 79 11.29 7.46 5.22
CA GLN A 79 11.10 7.14 6.64
C GLN A 79 11.14 8.40 7.52
N GLN A 80 12.04 9.36 7.24
CA GLN A 80 12.04 10.63 7.96
C GLN A 80 10.79 11.45 7.67
N PHE A 81 10.35 11.49 6.40
CA PHE A 81 9.10 12.16 6.00
C PHE A 81 7.88 11.58 6.74
N VAL A 82 7.79 10.26 6.93
CA VAL A 82 6.74 9.62 7.74
C VAL A 82 6.77 10.13 9.17
N ARG A 83 7.94 10.20 9.80
CA ARG A 83 8.07 10.75 11.16
C ARG A 83 7.62 12.21 11.25
N ASP A 84 7.98 13.02 10.25
CA ASP A 84 7.58 14.43 10.18
C ASP A 84 6.05 14.57 9.99
N CYS A 85 5.44 13.69 9.20
CA CYS A 85 3.97 13.60 9.08
C CYS A 85 3.31 13.31 10.44
N MET A 86 3.86 12.36 11.21
CA MET A 86 3.34 12.03 12.53
C MET A 86 3.41 13.21 13.51
N VAL A 87 4.57 13.89 13.57
CA VAL A 87 4.75 15.07 14.43
C VAL A 87 3.77 16.18 14.05
N SER A 88 3.48 16.34 12.76
CA SER A 88 2.59 17.39 12.23
C SER A 88 1.13 16.95 12.12
N GLN A 89 0.79 15.74 12.59
CA GLN A 89 -0.55 15.14 12.49
C GLN A 89 -1.10 15.14 11.05
N LYS A 90 -0.24 15.00 10.06
CA LYS A 90 -0.65 14.85 8.66
C LYS A 90 -1.24 13.48 8.42
N LYS A 91 -2.36 13.44 7.71
CA LYS A 91 -2.96 12.18 7.28
C LYS A 91 -2.07 11.47 6.27
N LEU A 92 -1.86 10.19 6.50
CA LEU A 92 -0.96 9.34 5.73
C LEU A 92 -1.60 7.98 5.48
N VAL A 93 -1.67 7.60 4.21
CA VAL A 93 -2.07 6.26 3.79
C VAL A 93 -0.84 5.54 3.26
N GLY A 94 -0.61 4.30 3.69
CA GLY A 94 0.49 3.47 3.20
C GLY A 94 -0.01 2.14 2.65
N ILE A 95 0.38 1.82 1.40
CA ILE A 95 -0.04 0.60 0.71
C ILE A 95 1.18 -0.29 0.43
N CYS A 96 1.12 -1.55 0.80
CA CYS A 96 2.16 -2.57 0.62
C CYS A 96 3.53 -2.10 1.13
N PHE A 97 4.44 -1.67 0.28
CA PHE A 97 5.71 -1.05 0.70
C PHE A 97 5.44 0.16 1.62
N GLY A 98 4.46 1.01 1.32
CA GLY A 98 4.08 2.14 2.16
C GLY A 98 3.61 1.70 3.56
N HIS A 99 2.85 0.61 3.67
CA HIS A 99 2.46 -0.01 4.94
C HIS A 99 3.69 -0.46 5.74
N GLN A 100 4.62 -1.16 5.09
CA GLN A 100 5.86 -1.64 5.70
C GLN A 100 6.79 -0.47 6.09
N LEU A 101 6.89 0.54 5.23
CA LEU A 101 7.71 1.73 5.48
C LEU A 101 7.22 2.51 6.70
N ILE A 102 5.91 2.70 6.83
CA ILE A 102 5.30 3.36 7.99
C ILE A 102 5.62 2.57 9.26
N ALA A 103 5.42 1.25 9.25
CA ALA A 103 5.75 0.41 10.39
C ALA A 103 7.22 0.54 10.77
N SER A 104 8.15 0.38 9.82
CA SER A 104 9.59 0.48 10.04
C SER A 104 10.01 1.88 10.53
N ALA A 105 9.45 2.95 9.95
CA ALA A 105 9.78 4.32 10.34
C ALA A 105 9.40 4.66 11.79
N LEU A 106 8.37 3.98 12.32
CA LEU A 106 7.78 4.24 13.63
C LEU A 106 8.12 3.19 14.68
N GLY A 107 9.13 2.34 14.43
CA GLY A 107 9.67 1.40 15.40
C GLY A 107 9.11 -0.02 15.33
N GLY A 108 8.29 -0.33 14.32
CA GLY A 108 7.90 -1.69 13.98
C GLY A 108 9.01 -2.46 13.27
N THR A 109 8.78 -3.74 13.01
CA THR A 109 9.73 -4.64 12.34
C THR A 109 9.14 -5.17 11.04
N VAL A 110 9.94 -5.13 9.98
CA VAL A 110 9.61 -5.71 8.68
C VAL A 110 10.60 -6.82 8.37
N GLU A 111 10.09 -7.99 8.05
CA GLU A 111 10.88 -9.20 7.78
C GLU A 111 10.48 -9.86 6.47
N ARG A 112 11.41 -10.61 5.89
CA ARG A 112 11.15 -11.49 4.76
C ARG A 112 10.30 -12.67 5.22
N ARG A 113 9.21 -12.95 4.50
CA ARG A 113 8.36 -14.12 4.75
C ARG A 113 9.15 -15.41 4.55
N ARG A 114 8.99 -16.35 5.48
CA ARG A 114 9.64 -17.68 5.40
C ARG A 114 8.97 -18.57 4.36
N ASP A 115 7.69 -18.36 4.12
CA ASP A 115 6.84 -19.16 3.21
C ASP A 115 6.84 -18.61 1.77
N GLY A 116 7.80 -17.73 1.42
CA GLY A 116 7.93 -17.16 0.09
C GLY A 116 6.93 -16.04 -0.19
N TRP A 117 6.44 -15.97 -1.42
CA TRP A 117 5.53 -14.92 -1.87
C TRP A 117 4.10 -15.12 -1.36
N LEU A 118 3.48 -14.06 -0.86
CA LEU A 118 2.02 -13.97 -0.76
C LEU A 118 1.50 -13.32 -2.04
N LEU A 119 0.86 -14.12 -2.89
CA LEU A 119 0.39 -13.74 -4.23
C LEU A 119 -1.09 -14.08 -4.42
N GLY A 120 -1.81 -13.19 -5.13
CA GLY A 120 -3.21 -13.40 -5.49
C GLY A 120 -4.18 -12.84 -4.46
N ALA A 121 -5.45 -13.22 -4.55
CA ALA A 121 -6.47 -12.76 -3.62
C ALA A 121 -6.31 -13.42 -2.24
N GLU A 122 -6.33 -12.62 -1.20
CA GLU A 122 -6.29 -13.05 0.19
C GLU A 122 -7.42 -12.43 0.97
N SER A 123 -8.12 -13.27 1.72
CA SER A 123 -9.17 -12.83 2.65
C SER A 123 -8.60 -12.59 4.03
N PHE A 124 -9.01 -11.51 4.67
CA PHE A 124 -8.64 -11.19 6.05
C PHE A 124 -9.82 -10.62 6.82
N ASP A 125 -9.79 -10.79 8.14
CA ASP A 125 -10.83 -10.33 9.03
C ASP A 125 -10.54 -8.88 9.47
N ILE A 126 -11.59 -8.06 9.54
CA ILE A 126 -11.55 -6.76 10.23
C ILE A 126 -11.77 -7.05 11.72
N VAL A 127 -10.70 -6.90 12.49
CA VAL A 127 -10.67 -7.23 13.93
C VAL A 127 -11.02 -6.06 14.82
N ASP A 128 -10.96 -4.83 14.26
CA ASP A 128 -11.35 -3.62 14.95
C ASP A 128 -11.94 -2.59 13.96
N VAL A 129 -13.25 -2.34 14.09
CA VAL A 129 -14.02 -1.50 13.18
C VAL A 129 -13.83 -0.04 13.54
N GLN A 130 -13.33 0.75 12.60
CA GLN A 130 -13.16 2.18 12.75
C GLN A 130 -14.42 2.95 12.35
N SER A 131 -14.63 4.14 12.91
CA SER A 131 -15.82 4.98 12.67
C SER A 131 -16.02 5.37 11.20
N TRP A 132 -14.93 5.46 10.45
CA TRP A 132 -14.90 5.78 9.02
C TRP A 132 -15.13 4.57 8.10
N MET A 133 -15.15 3.33 8.62
CA MET A 133 -15.43 2.12 7.83
C MET A 133 -16.93 2.02 7.48
N LYS A 134 -17.34 2.77 6.48
CA LYS A 134 -18.74 2.80 6.00
C LYS A 134 -18.81 2.48 4.50
N PRO A 135 -19.60 1.46 4.08
CA PRO A 135 -20.33 0.52 4.94
C PRO A 135 -19.37 -0.36 5.75
N THR A 136 -19.80 -0.83 6.91
CA THR A 136 -19.03 -1.77 7.72
C THR A 136 -19.03 -3.15 7.07
N GLN A 137 -17.86 -3.75 6.98
CA GLN A 137 -17.66 -5.13 6.52
C GLN A 137 -16.65 -5.81 7.45
N MET A 138 -16.93 -7.04 7.87
CA MET A 138 -16.10 -7.75 8.85
C MET A 138 -15.02 -8.63 8.20
N LYS A 139 -15.13 -8.89 6.92
CA LYS A 139 -14.17 -9.68 6.15
C LYS A 139 -13.94 -9.05 4.80
N CYS A 140 -12.67 -8.81 4.46
CA CYS A 140 -12.24 -8.25 3.19
C CYS A 140 -11.42 -9.25 2.40
N GLU A 141 -11.46 -9.14 1.08
CA GLU A 141 -10.56 -9.85 0.16
C GLU A 141 -9.92 -8.84 -0.77
N ILE A 142 -8.58 -8.84 -0.90
CA ILE A 142 -7.84 -7.98 -1.83
C ILE A 142 -6.65 -8.73 -2.41
N PHE A 143 -6.03 -8.16 -3.44
CA PHE A 143 -4.81 -8.73 -4.00
C PHE A 143 -3.60 -8.45 -3.12
N HIS A 144 -2.72 -9.43 -3.04
CA HIS A 144 -1.40 -9.36 -2.43
C HIS A 144 -0.33 -9.70 -3.45
N ILE A 145 0.82 -9.04 -3.34
CA ILE A 145 2.06 -9.35 -4.03
C ILE A 145 3.23 -8.86 -3.17
N ASN A 146 3.62 -9.66 -2.19
CA ASN A 146 4.67 -9.30 -1.25
C ASN A 146 5.45 -10.50 -0.75
N GLN A 147 6.76 -10.30 -0.54
CA GLN A 147 7.66 -11.21 0.18
C GLN A 147 8.04 -10.68 1.55
N ASP A 148 7.98 -9.37 1.76
CA ASP A 148 8.19 -8.76 3.05
C ASP A 148 6.85 -8.52 3.74
N HIS A 149 6.84 -8.58 5.07
CA HIS A 149 5.66 -8.31 5.88
C HIS A 149 6.03 -7.58 7.18
N VAL A 150 5.09 -6.87 7.76
CA VAL A 150 5.25 -6.32 9.10
C VAL A 150 5.07 -7.47 10.10
N SER A 151 6.15 -7.84 10.80
CA SER A 151 6.14 -8.88 11.84
C SER A 151 5.84 -8.31 13.22
N ILE A 152 6.24 -7.05 13.49
CA ILE A 152 5.95 -6.35 14.75
C ILE A 152 5.41 -4.97 14.41
N LEU A 153 4.21 -4.65 14.88
CA LEU A 153 3.61 -3.34 14.75
C LEU A 153 4.35 -2.27 15.59
N PRO A 154 4.33 -0.99 15.18
CA PRO A 154 4.72 0.12 16.05
C PRO A 154 3.94 0.11 17.37
N GLU A 155 4.54 0.61 18.44
CA GLU A 155 3.95 0.58 19.80
C GLU A 155 2.55 1.21 19.87
N ASN A 156 2.31 2.30 19.10
CA ASN A 156 1.04 3.02 19.10
C ASN A 156 0.09 2.60 17.96
N ALA A 157 0.42 1.53 17.24
CA ALA A 157 -0.42 1.03 16.16
C ALA A 157 -1.53 0.13 16.71
N GLN A 158 -2.71 0.29 16.14
CA GLN A 158 -3.88 -0.53 16.41
C GLN A 158 -4.15 -1.43 15.19
N LEU A 159 -4.11 -2.74 15.40
CA LEU A 159 -4.41 -3.72 14.37
C LEU A 159 -5.90 -3.63 14.00
N ILE A 160 -6.19 -3.48 12.72
CA ILE A 160 -7.56 -3.45 12.21
C ILE A 160 -7.88 -4.57 11.21
N GLY A 161 -6.85 -5.16 10.59
CA GLY A 161 -7.00 -6.27 9.64
C GLY A 161 -6.01 -7.39 9.89
N HIS A 162 -6.49 -8.65 9.91
CA HIS A 162 -5.70 -9.83 10.24
C HIS A 162 -6.08 -11.05 9.40
N SER A 163 -5.09 -11.82 8.96
CA SER A 163 -5.25 -13.20 8.46
C SER A 163 -4.10 -14.08 8.90
N GLU A 164 -4.24 -15.40 8.76
CA GLU A 164 -3.16 -16.36 9.05
C GLU A 164 -1.93 -16.15 8.15
N LEU A 165 -2.14 -15.72 6.89
CA LEU A 165 -1.06 -15.49 5.94
C LEU A 165 -0.47 -14.08 6.03
N CYS A 166 -1.18 -13.13 6.64
CA CYS A 166 -0.74 -11.76 6.87
C CYS A 166 -1.28 -11.26 8.21
N GLU A 167 -0.54 -11.52 9.29
CA GLU A 167 -0.97 -11.23 10.66
C GLU A 167 -1.29 -9.74 10.87
N ASN A 168 -0.52 -8.86 10.25
CA ASN A 168 -0.68 -7.42 10.31
C ASN A 168 -1.13 -6.86 8.94
N SER A 169 -2.29 -7.35 8.43
CA SER A 169 -2.81 -6.99 7.11
C SER A 169 -3.15 -5.51 6.99
N ALA A 170 -3.68 -4.91 8.07
CA ALA A 170 -3.96 -3.49 8.12
C ALA A 170 -3.87 -2.97 9.56
N PHE A 171 -3.38 -1.75 9.72
CA PHE A 171 -3.33 -1.07 11.02
C PHE A 171 -3.58 0.44 10.87
N VAL A 172 -3.93 1.08 11.98
CA VAL A 172 -4.04 2.53 12.11
C VAL A 172 -3.14 3.05 13.22
N ILE A 173 -2.78 4.34 13.18
CA ILE A 173 -2.14 5.04 14.30
C ILE A 173 -2.93 6.33 14.54
N GLY A 174 -3.75 6.31 15.57
CA GLY A 174 -4.70 7.38 15.84
C GLY A 174 -5.54 7.73 14.61
N ASP A 175 -5.80 9.02 14.43
CA ASP A 175 -6.54 9.53 13.26
C ASP A 175 -5.63 9.90 12.09
N SER A 176 -4.30 9.68 12.21
CA SER A 176 -3.33 10.19 11.25
C SER A 176 -2.81 9.15 10.26
N VAL A 177 -2.83 7.86 10.60
CA VAL A 177 -2.28 6.81 9.73
C VAL A 177 -3.30 5.71 9.46
N LEU A 178 -3.42 5.34 8.18
CA LEU A 178 -4.02 4.10 7.69
C LEU A 178 -2.99 3.34 6.85
N ALA A 179 -2.73 2.10 7.20
CA ALA A 179 -1.75 1.27 6.50
C ALA A 179 -2.34 -0.10 6.14
N LEU A 180 -2.16 -0.53 4.89
CA LEU A 180 -2.74 -1.75 4.31
C LEU A 180 -1.67 -2.50 3.51
N GLN A 181 -1.48 -3.80 3.79
CA GLN A 181 -0.49 -4.63 3.09
C GLN A 181 -0.94 -5.01 1.67
N GLY A 182 -2.20 -5.23 1.45
CA GLY A 182 -2.73 -5.61 0.14
C GLY A 182 -2.96 -4.41 -0.79
N HIS A 183 -3.33 -4.69 -2.02
CA HIS A 183 -3.43 -3.76 -3.14
C HIS A 183 -4.87 -3.62 -3.64
N PRO A 184 -5.61 -2.60 -3.20
CA PRO A 184 -6.92 -2.31 -3.76
C PRO A 184 -6.86 -1.70 -5.17
N GLU A 185 -5.71 -1.12 -5.56
CA GLU A 185 -5.49 -0.40 -6.81
C GLU A 185 -4.98 -1.26 -7.96
N GLN A 186 -4.39 -2.43 -7.69
CA GLN A 186 -3.73 -3.23 -8.71
C GLN A 186 -4.73 -4.07 -9.51
N PRO A 187 -5.00 -3.79 -10.80
CA PRO A 187 -5.91 -4.61 -11.58
C PRO A 187 -5.30 -6.01 -11.85
N ARG A 188 -6.15 -7.01 -12.10
CA ARG A 188 -5.72 -8.38 -12.41
C ARG A 188 -4.59 -8.42 -13.44
N ARG A 189 -4.70 -7.64 -14.53
CA ARG A 189 -3.68 -7.59 -15.58
C ARG A 189 -2.31 -7.16 -15.05
N ALA A 190 -2.25 -6.21 -14.12
CA ALA A 190 -1.00 -5.81 -13.49
C ALA A 190 -0.41 -6.97 -12.67
N MET A 191 -1.23 -7.67 -11.89
CA MET A 191 -0.81 -8.83 -11.10
C MET A 191 -0.26 -9.95 -11.99
N GLU A 192 -0.90 -10.23 -13.14
CA GLU A 192 -0.42 -11.22 -14.11
C GLU A 192 0.93 -10.83 -14.73
N ASN A 193 1.15 -9.53 -14.99
CA ASN A 193 2.42 -9.04 -15.49
C ASN A 193 3.53 -9.14 -14.43
N PHE A 194 3.24 -8.80 -13.19
CA PHE A 194 4.16 -9.02 -12.07
C PHE A 194 4.60 -10.49 -11.97
N ILE A 195 3.65 -11.43 -12.02
CA ILE A 195 3.95 -12.85 -11.97
C ILE A 195 4.86 -13.27 -13.15
N LYS A 196 4.64 -12.74 -14.35
CA LYS A 196 5.52 -12.99 -15.50
C LYS A 196 6.93 -12.46 -15.27
N GLU A 197 7.07 -11.26 -14.71
CA GLU A 197 8.37 -10.69 -14.39
C GLU A 197 9.11 -11.48 -13.33
N LEU A 198 8.43 -11.90 -12.27
CA LEU A 198 9.00 -12.75 -11.23
C LEU A 198 9.50 -14.08 -11.81
N LEU A 199 8.76 -14.69 -12.74
CA LEU A 199 9.20 -15.87 -13.47
C LEU A 199 10.48 -15.61 -14.29
N LEU A 200 10.58 -14.45 -14.94
CA LEU A 200 11.79 -14.06 -15.70
C LEU A 200 12.99 -13.81 -14.78
N LEU A 201 12.75 -13.37 -13.55
CA LEU A 201 13.77 -13.21 -12.50
C LEU A 201 14.19 -14.52 -11.84
N GLY A 202 13.54 -15.65 -12.21
CA GLY A 202 13.89 -16.98 -11.72
C GLY A 202 13.15 -17.43 -10.46
N GLU A 203 12.08 -16.76 -10.11
CA GLU A 203 11.21 -17.17 -9.00
C GLU A 203 10.55 -18.52 -9.28
N ASN A 204 10.15 -19.24 -8.22
CA ASN A 204 9.63 -20.59 -8.30
C ASN A 204 8.34 -20.67 -9.16
N PRO A 205 8.33 -21.39 -10.30
CA PRO A 205 7.17 -21.44 -11.19
C PRO A 205 5.90 -22.01 -10.53
N GLN A 206 6.03 -22.94 -9.60
CA GLN A 206 4.89 -23.55 -8.90
C GLN A 206 4.23 -22.54 -7.96
N GLU A 207 5.03 -21.74 -7.26
CA GLU A 207 4.56 -20.66 -6.39
C GLU A 207 3.87 -19.57 -7.21
N MET A 208 4.44 -19.16 -8.33
CA MET A 208 3.86 -18.20 -9.25
C MET A 208 2.53 -18.66 -9.84
N GLU A 209 2.43 -19.93 -10.24
CA GLU A 209 1.18 -20.50 -10.76
C GLU A 209 0.11 -20.63 -9.67
N TYR A 210 0.50 -20.98 -8.45
CA TYR A 210 -0.41 -20.96 -7.30
C TYR A 210 -0.97 -19.55 -7.06
N GLY A 211 -0.10 -18.54 -7.03
CA GLY A 211 -0.51 -17.13 -6.91
C GLY A 211 -1.47 -16.70 -8.03
N ARG A 212 -1.14 -17.08 -9.29
CA ARG A 212 -2.00 -16.81 -10.46
C ARG A 212 -3.39 -17.43 -10.33
N SER A 213 -3.46 -18.65 -9.84
CA SER A 213 -4.75 -19.37 -9.67
C SER A 213 -5.67 -18.70 -8.64
N ARG A 214 -5.12 -17.85 -7.76
CA ARG A 214 -5.86 -17.08 -6.74
C ARG A 214 -6.31 -15.70 -7.22
N LEU A 215 -5.96 -15.28 -8.44
CA LEU A 215 -6.42 -14.01 -8.98
C LEU A 215 -7.91 -14.08 -9.32
N ARG A 216 -8.64 -13.02 -9.01
CA ARG A 216 -10.04 -12.79 -9.41
C ARG A 216 -10.07 -11.96 -10.70
N ASP A 217 -11.21 -11.92 -11.38
CA ASP A 217 -11.36 -11.11 -12.60
C ASP A 217 -11.29 -9.61 -12.30
N GLU A 218 -11.83 -9.22 -11.15
CA GLU A 218 -11.70 -7.85 -10.61
C GLU A 218 -10.98 -7.90 -9.25
N VAL A 219 -10.47 -6.75 -8.80
CA VAL A 219 -9.88 -6.62 -7.46
C VAL A 219 -11.00 -6.75 -6.44
N PRO A 220 -10.99 -7.79 -5.59
CA PRO A 220 -12.01 -7.93 -4.56
C PRO A 220 -11.96 -6.73 -3.61
N ASP A 221 -13.14 -6.27 -3.17
CA ASP A 221 -13.32 -5.16 -2.22
C ASP A 221 -12.57 -3.84 -2.54
N ALA A 222 -12.07 -3.64 -3.77
CA ALA A 222 -11.38 -2.41 -4.19
C ALA A 222 -12.22 -1.16 -3.93
N ASN A 223 -13.51 -1.18 -4.35
CA ASN A 223 -14.43 -0.06 -4.15
C ASN A 223 -14.74 0.21 -2.66
N LEU A 224 -14.73 -0.82 -1.84
CA LEU A 224 -14.90 -0.68 -0.39
C LEU A 224 -13.69 0.05 0.22
N TRP A 225 -12.47 -0.39 -0.12
CA TRP A 225 -11.25 0.24 0.34
C TRP A 225 -11.10 1.67 -0.18
N ALA A 226 -11.50 1.94 -1.43
CA ALA A 226 -11.54 3.31 -1.95
C ALA A 226 -12.42 4.22 -1.08
N ARG A 227 -13.62 3.76 -0.70
CA ARG A 227 -14.52 4.51 0.21
C ARG A 227 -13.91 4.66 1.60
N TRP A 228 -13.35 3.62 2.17
CA TRP A 228 -12.72 3.68 3.49
C TRP A 228 -11.51 4.63 3.52
N ILE A 229 -10.67 4.60 2.49
CA ILE A 229 -9.58 5.55 2.35
C ILE A 229 -10.11 7.00 2.26
N CYS A 230 -11.14 7.22 1.44
CA CYS A 230 -11.79 8.54 1.32
C CYS A 230 -12.33 9.02 2.67
N GLU A 231 -13.13 8.20 3.36
CA GLU A 231 -13.70 8.53 4.68
C GLU A 231 -12.59 8.77 5.73
N PHE A 232 -11.54 7.95 5.74
CA PHE A 232 -10.39 8.15 6.61
C PHE A 232 -9.72 9.50 6.35
N LEU A 233 -9.50 9.87 5.09
CA LEU A 233 -8.82 11.11 4.71
C LEU A 233 -9.65 12.36 5.04
N GLN A 234 -10.99 12.26 5.07
CA GLN A 234 -11.91 13.39 5.28
C GLN A 234 -12.34 13.59 6.75
N ASN A 235 -12.20 12.57 7.60
CA ASN A 235 -12.51 12.66 9.03
C ASN A 235 -11.35 13.27 9.81
#